data_7665a7fa5186663eac09441d632659ea
#
_entry.id   7665a7fa5186663eac09441d632659ea
#
_cell.length_a   1.000
_cell.length_b   1.000
_cell.length_c   1.000
_cell.angle_alpha   90.00
_cell.angle_beta   90.00
_cell.angle_gamma   90.00
#
_symmetry.space_group_name_H-M   'P 1'
#
loop_
_entity.id
_entity.type
_entity.pdbx_description
1 polymer ?
#
loop_
_entity_poly.entity_id
_entity_poly.type
_entity_poly.pdbx_seq_one_letter_code
_entity_poly.pdbx_strand_id
1 'polypeptide(L)'
;MILDMHAHSIKSDDGRAKVENYCQWIKAKDIAIDGFVLTEHRQYDDESDYSDLAQANGITIFKGSEVETEYGHVLVFGVTPALQEEFDFSNINLKLEHVIEASNKHDAVAVPCHPGRPRVGMAAHLEEFGVPKGVEIVEIYNGGGRENE
;
A
#
# COMPACT_ATOMS: atom_id res chain seq x y z
N MET A 1 1.35 -4.54 -18.65
CA MET A 1 1.17 -5.13 -17.30
C MET A 1 0.12 -4.32 -16.58
N ILE A 2 -0.92 -4.97 -16.07
CA ILE A 2 -1.99 -4.37 -15.26
C ILE A 2 -1.87 -4.96 -13.85
N LEU A 3 -1.67 -4.11 -12.85
CA LEU A 3 -1.51 -4.51 -11.46
C LEU A 3 -2.59 -3.85 -10.59
N ASP A 4 -3.15 -4.62 -9.66
CA ASP A 4 -3.82 -4.05 -8.50
C ASP A 4 -2.73 -3.60 -7.51
N MET A 5 -2.64 -2.31 -7.25
CA MET A 5 -1.54 -1.71 -6.46
C MET A 5 -1.85 -1.64 -4.96
N HIS A 6 -3.07 -2.01 -4.53
CA HIS A 6 -3.51 -1.84 -3.15
C HIS A 6 -4.36 -3.02 -2.68
N ALA A 7 -3.73 -4.03 -2.11
CA ALA A 7 -4.40 -5.24 -1.63
C ALA A 7 -3.92 -5.64 -0.22
N HIS A 8 -4.84 -6.16 0.60
CA HIS A 8 -4.58 -6.62 1.96
C HIS A 8 -4.90 -8.10 2.09
N SER A 9 -4.00 -8.86 2.69
CA SER A 9 -4.27 -10.24 3.08
C SER A 9 -4.74 -10.32 4.55
N ILE A 10 -4.95 -11.55 5.03
CA ILE A 10 -5.27 -11.80 6.45
C ILE A 10 -4.17 -11.36 7.44
N LYS A 11 -3.03 -10.84 6.94
CA LYS A 11 -1.99 -10.23 7.77
C LYS A 11 -2.36 -8.82 8.22
N SER A 12 -3.25 -8.16 7.51
CA SER A 12 -3.86 -6.88 7.91
C SER A 12 -5.13 -7.10 8.71
N ASP A 13 -5.45 -6.20 9.62
CA ASP A 13 -6.63 -6.28 10.49
C ASP A 13 -7.97 -6.15 9.74
N ASP A 14 -7.98 -5.55 8.57
CA ASP A 14 -9.13 -5.45 7.67
C ASP A 14 -9.12 -6.47 6.52
N GLY A 15 -8.00 -7.16 6.31
CA GLY A 15 -7.85 -8.20 5.29
C GLY A 15 -8.60 -9.48 5.65
N ARG A 16 -9.29 -10.08 4.67
CA ARG A 16 -10.18 -11.24 4.92
C ARG A 16 -9.79 -12.51 4.17
N ALA A 17 -8.84 -12.41 3.25
CA ALA A 17 -8.45 -13.51 2.40
C ALA A 17 -6.94 -13.82 2.50
N LYS A 18 -6.60 -15.10 2.42
CA LYS A 18 -5.21 -15.50 2.20
C LYS A 18 -4.80 -15.15 0.76
N VAL A 19 -3.50 -15.01 0.53
CA VAL A 19 -2.96 -14.67 -0.80
C VAL A 19 -3.35 -15.72 -1.85
N GLU A 20 -3.40 -17.00 -1.47
CA GLU A 20 -3.85 -18.08 -2.34
C GLU A 20 -5.30 -17.91 -2.81
N ASN A 21 -6.16 -17.36 -1.96
CA ASN A 21 -7.56 -17.08 -2.31
C ASN A 21 -7.67 -15.97 -3.36
N TYR A 22 -6.81 -14.95 -3.32
CA TYR A 22 -6.74 -13.93 -4.37
C TYR A 22 -6.39 -14.55 -5.72
N CYS A 23 -5.36 -15.40 -5.77
CA CYS A 23 -4.96 -16.10 -7.00
C CYS A 23 -6.10 -16.96 -7.55
N GLN A 24 -6.76 -17.73 -6.70
CA GLN A 24 -7.91 -18.55 -7.08
C GLN A 24 -9.08 -17.71 -7.59
N TRP A 25 -9.38 -16.59 -6.94
CA TRP A 25 -10.48 -15.72 -7.30
C TRP A 25 -10.22 -14.98 -8.63
N ILE A 26 -9.01 -14.46 -8.82
CA ILE A 26 -8.60 -13.84 -10.09
C ILE A 26 -8.82 -14.81 -11.25
N LYS A 27 -8.35 -16.05 -11.09
CA LYS A 27 -8.50 -17.09 -12.10
C LYS A 27 -9.97 -17.51 -12.30
N ALA A 28 -10.72 -17.72 -11.21
CA ALA A 28 -12.12 -18.16 -11.29
C ALA A 28 -13.06 -17.12 -11.89
N LYS A 29 -12.72 -15.84 -11.78
CA LYS A 29 -13.49 -14.71 -12.30
C LYS A 29 -12.96 -14.16 -13.62
N ASP A 30 -11.89 -14.74 -14.15
CA ASP A 30 -11.22 -14.30 -15.38
C ASP A 30 -10.90 -12.77 -15.34
N ILE A 31 -10.35 -12.33 -14.19
CA ILE A 31 -10.02 -10.93 -14.00
C ILE A 31 -8.76 -10.59 -14.79
N ALA A 32 -8.85 -9.61 -15.68
CA ALA A 32 -7.78 -9.22 -16.59
C ALA A 32 -6.71 -8.36 -15.89
N ILE A 33 -6.01 -8.93 -14.90
CA ILE A 33 -4.83 -8.34 -14.27
C ILE A 33 -3.63 -9.30 -14.36
N ASP A 34 -2.44 -8.73 -14.43
CA ASP A 34 -1.18 -9.49 -14.49
C ASP A 34 -0.63 -9.81 -13.08
N GLY A 35 -1.16 -9.15 -12.05
CA GLY A 35 -0.74 -9.35 -10.67
C GLY A 35 -1.29 -8.32 -9.70
N PHE A 36 -0.76 -8.36 -8.47
CA PHE A 36 -1.14 -7.42 -7.42
C PHE A 36 0.02 -7.14 -6.47
N VAL A 37 -0.12 -6.06 -5.70
CA VAL A 37 0.81 -5.67 -4.64
C VAL A 37 0.12 -5.85 -3.29
N LEU A 38 0.72 -6.64 -2.41
CA LEU A 38 0.29 -6.77 -1.03
C LEU A 38 0.85 -5.59 -0.23
N THR A 39 -0.03 -4.74 0.24
CA THR A 39 0.29 -3.51 0.99
C THR A 39 -0.28 -3.62 2.40
N GLU A 40 0.25 -4.55 3.19
CA GLU A 40 -0.26 -4.83 4.52
C GLU A 40 -0.19 -3.59 5.42
N HIS A 41 -1.23 -3.40 6.26
CA HIS A 41 -1.28 -2.30 7.22
C HIS A 41 -0.17 -2.37 8.25
N ARG A 42 0.55 -1.27 8.44
CA ARG A 42 1.52 -1.03 9.52
C ARG A 42 2.64 -2.09 9.61
N GLN A 43 2.93 -2.76 8.52
CA GLN A 43 3.97 -3.78 8.44
C GLN A 43 4.46 -3.99 7.01
N TYR A 44 5.66 -4.49 6.87
CA TYR A 44 6.15 -5.08 5.64
C TYR A 44 6.34 -6.58 5.84
N ASP A 45 5.85 -7.39 4.92
CA ASP A 45 5.93 -8.85 5.01
C ASP A 45 7.29 -9.37 4.54
N ASP A 46 8.29 -9.35 5.40
CA ASP A 46 9.63 -9.89 5.12
C ASP A 46 9.66 -11.42 5.05
N GLU A 47 8.75 -12.08 5.77
CA GLU A 47 8.83 -13.51 6.02
C GLU A 47 8.30 -14.38 4.88
N SER A 48 7.32 -13.88 4.13
CA SER A 48 6.66 -14.69 3.10
C SER A 48 7.36 -14.60 1.76
N ASP A 49 7.55 -15.75 1.14
CA ASP A 49 7.91 -15.88 -0.27
C ASP A 49 6.70 -16.41 -1.06
N TYR A 50 6.23 -15.59 -1.99
CA TYR A 50 5.10 -15.95 -2.86
C TYR A 50 5.53 -16.38 -4.26
N SER A 51 6.79 -16.64 -4.52
CA SER A 51 7.35 -16.95 -5.85
C SER A 51 6.70 -18.19 -6.46
N ASP A 52 6.61 -19.28 -5.69
CA ASP A 52 6.00 -20.53 -6.16
C ASP A 52 4.50 -20.35 -6.43
N LEU A 53 3.81 -19.59 -5.58
CA LEU A 53 2.39 -19.29 -5.74
C LEU A 53 2.14 -18.44 -7.00
N ALA A 54 2.94 -17.41 -7.21
CA ALA A 54 2.89 -16.54 -8.37
C ALA A 54 3.12 -17.35 -9.66
N GLN A 55 4.16 -18.18 -9.70
CA GLN A 55 4.49 -19.04 -10.83
C GLN A 55 3.35 -20.03 -11.14
N ALA A 56 2.81 -20.71 -10.11
CA ALA A 56 1.74 -21.71 -10.29
C ALA A 56 0.44 -21.09 -10.84
N ASN A 57 0.22 -19.80 -10.65
CA ASN A 57 -0.98 -19.09 -11.10
C ASN A 57 -0.75 -18.19 -12.32
N GLY A 58 0.49 -18.04 -12.79
CA GLY A 58 0.85 -17.22 -13.94
C GLY A 58 0.61 -15.72 -13.71
N ILE A 59 0.75 -15.26 -12.46
CA ILE A 59 0.59 -13.85 -12.06
C ILE A 59 1.84 -13.35 -11.33
N THR A 60 1.94 -12.04 -11.15
CA THR A 60 3.01 -11.43 -10.35
C THR A 60 2.46 -11.00 -8.99
N ILE A 61 3.18 -11.30 -7.91
CA ILE A 61 2.85 -10.87 -6.55
C ILE A 61 4.00 -10.05 -6.03
N PHE A 62 3.74 -8.76 -5.82
CA PHE A 62 4.69 -7.85 -5.19
C PHE A 62 4.31 -7.60 -3.73
N LYS A 63 5.26 -7.04 -2.98
CA LYS A 63 5.04 -6.62 -1.59
C LYS A 63 5.36 -5.14 -1.44
N GLY A 64 4.51 -4.45 -0.71
CA GLY A 64 4.65 -3.09 -0.24
C GLY A 64 4.14 -3.00 1.20
N SER A 65 3.81 -1.82 1.64
CA SER A 65 3.20 -1.58 2.95
C SER A 65 2.20 -0.43 2.86
N GLU A 66 1.19 -0.41 3.70
CA GLU A 66 0.36 0.76 3.97
C GLU A 66 0.65 1.25 5.40
N VAL A 67 1.34 2.38 5.49
CA VAL A 67 1.71 3.00 6.76
C VAL A 67 0.74 4.12 7.14
N GLU A 68 0.69 4.48 8.42
CA GLU A 68 -0.18 5.54 8.92
C GLU A 68 0.63 6.80 9.25
N THR A 69 0.17 7.94 8.75
CA THR A 69 0.79 9.25 8.99
C THR A 69 -0.22 10.23 9.58
N GLU A 70 0.23 11.40 10.02
CA GLU A 70 -0.66 12.47 10.45
C GLU A 70 -1.60 12.97 9.34
N TYR A 71 -1.27 12.67 8.08
CA TYR A 71 -2.15 12.95 6.92
C TYR A 71 -2.99 11.75 6.48
N GLY A 72 -3.01 10.66 7.25
CA GLY A 72 -3.70 9.42 6.89
C GLY A 72 -2.78 8.37 6.27
N HIS A 73 -3.34 7.51 5.47
CA HIS A 73 -2.66 6.31 4.98
C HIS A 73 -1.77 6.59 3.76
N VAL A 74 -0.64 5.89 3.70
CA VAL A 74 0.36 6.04 2.64
C VAL A 74 0.88 4.66 2.23
N LEU A 75 0.77 4.35 0.94
CA LEU A 75 1.40 3.16 0.37
C LEU A 75 2.89 3.40 0.19
N VAL A 76 3.69 2.41 0.54
CA VAL A 76 5.14 2.42 0.35
C VAL A 76 5.54 1.23 -0.52
N PHE A 77 6.10 1.52 -1.69
CA PHE A 77 6.57 0.53 -2.66
C PHE A 77 8.09 0.55 -2.76
N GLY A 78 8.69 -0.61 -3.01
CA GLY A 78 10.16 -0.72 -3.08
C GLY A 78 10.81 -0.77 -1.70
N VAL A 79 10.12 -1.35 -0.71
CA VAL A 79 10.64 -1.48 0.66
C VAL A 79 11.90 -2.35 0.67
N THR A 80 12.96 -1.83 1.28
CA THR A 80 14.23 -2.49 1.50
C THR A 80 14.55 -2.57 2.98
N PRO A 81 15.47 -3.44 3.43
CA PRO A 81 15.93 -3.45 4.82
C PRO A 81 16.45 -2.08 5.29
N ALA A 82 17.13 -1.34 4.40
CA ALA A 82 17.64 0.00 4.73
C ALA A 82 16.52 1.02 4.93
N LEU A 83 15.42 0.93 4.17
CA LEU A 83 14.24 1.79 4.39
C LEU A 83 13.53 1.44 5.69
N GLN A 84 13.49 0.17 6.07
CA GLN A 84 12.88 -0.27 7.34
C GLN A 84 13.64 0.23 8.58
N GLU A 85 14.91 0.63 8.44
CA GLU A 85 15.68 1.25 9.51
C GLU A 85 15.37 2.75 9.68
N GLU A 86 14.75 3.42 8.70
CA GLU A 86 14.47 4.86 8.75
C GLU A 86 13.26 5.20 9.64
N PHE A 87 12.26 4.33 9.69
CA PHE A 87 11.09 4.53 10.54
C PHE A 87 10.39 3.21 10.88
N ASP A 88 9.69 3.19 12.01
CA ASP A 88 8.89 2.05 12.45
C ASP A 88 7.56 2.01 11.68
N PHE A 89 7.39 1.02 10.82
CA PHE A 89 6.18 0.82 10.01
C PHE A 89 4.92 0.62 10.86
N SER A 90 5.04 0.13 12.11
CA SER A 90 3.92 -0.06 13.02
C SER A 90 3.45 1.22 13.72
N ASN A 91 4.20 2.30 13.60
CA ASN A 91 3.87 3.59 14.19
C ASN A 91 2.66 4.22 13.45
N ILE A 92 1.59 4.49 14.19
CA ILE A 92 0.34 5.06 13.66
C ILE A 92 0.36 6.59 13.53
N ASN A 93 1.49 7.22 13.75
CA ASN A 93 1.63 8.69 13.74
C ASN A 93 2.97 9.11 13.11
N LEU A 94 3.30 8.50 11.99
CA LEU A 94 4.47 8.89 11.21
C LEU A 94 4.30 10.29 10.63
N LYS A 95 5.42 10.94 10.34
CA LYS A 95 5.42 12.20 9.59
C LYS A 95 5.43 11.91 8.10
N LEU A 96 4.42 12.36 7.37
CA LEU A 96 4.31 12.13 5.92
C LEU A 96 5.54 12.61 5.16
N GLU A 97 6.03 13.81 5.46
CA GLU A 97 7.24 14.37 4.83
C GLU A 97 8.46 13.46 5.09
N HIS A 98 8.59 12.91 6.30
CA HIS A 98 9.67 11.98 6.63
C HIS A 98 9.54 10.65 5.87
N VAL A 99 8.34 10.08 5.76
CA VAL A 99 8.09 8.86 4.98
C VAL A 99 8.45 9.07 3.51
N ILE A 100 8.08 10.22 2.92
CA ILE A 100 8.43 10.57 1.55
C ILE A 100 9.96 10.73 1.38
N GLU A 101 10.61 11.49 2.26
CA GLU A 101 12.05 11.72 2.20
C GLU A 101 12.85 10.42 2.34
N ALA A 102 12.48 9.57 3.31
CA ALA A 102 13.10 8.27 3.51
C ALA A 102 12.89 7.34 2.31
N SER A 103 11.67 7.30 1.76
CA SER A 103 11.37 6.51 0.56
C SER A 103 12.24 6.96 -0.62
N ASN A 104 12.29 8.25 -0.91
CA ASN A 104 13.11 8.79 -2.00
C ASN A 104 14.60 8.51 -1.82
N LYS A 105 15.11 8.57 -0.58
CA LYS A 105 16.50 8.26 -0.25
C LYS A 105 16.90 6.82 -0.57
N HIS A 106 15.94 5.90 -0.54
CA HIS A 106 16.15 4.47 -0.73
C HIS A 106 15.54 3.92 -2.03
N ASP A 107 15.33 4.79 -3.03
CA ASP A 107 14.74 4.44 -4.35
C ASP A 107 13.36 3.77 -4.23
N ALA A 108 12.63 4.06 -3.16
CA ALA A 108 11.27 3.65 -2.91
C ALA A 108 10.28 4.79 -3.24
N VAL A 109 8.99 4.48 -3.28
CA VAL A 109 7.94 5.45 -3.58
C VAL A 109 6.87 5.43 -2.50
N ALA A 110 6.56 6.61 -1.95
CA ALA A 110 5.46 6.82 -1.00
C ALA A 110 4.28 7.50 -1.71
N VAL A 111 3.09 6.88 -1.61
CA VAL A 111 1.88 7.30 -2.31
C VAL A 111 0.73 7.46 -1.32
N PRO A 112 0.30 8.68 -0.95
CA PRO A 112 -0.93 8.86 -0.19
C PRO A 112 -2.10 8.18 -0.89
N CYS A 113 -2.75 7.23 -0.19
CA CYS A 113 -3.83 6.43 -0.77
C CYS A 113 -5.22 6.97 -0.39
N HIS A 114 -6.24 6.62 -1.22
CA HIS A 114 -7.62 7.07 -1.05
C HIS A 114 -7.74 8.48 -0.43
N PRO A 115 -7.13 9.51 -1.05
CA PRO A 115 -6.87 10.81 -0.42
C PRO A 115 -8.13 11.54 0.02
N GLY A 116 -9.29 11.26 -0.57
CA GLY A 116 -10.58 11.83 -0.21
C GLY A 116 -11.35 11.08 0.89
N ARG A 117 -10.84 9.92 1.35
CA ARG A 117 -11.54 9.11 2.35
C ARG A 117 -11.56 9.83 3.71
N PRO A 118 -12.75 9.96 4.35
CA PRO A 118 -12.85 10.62 5.65
C PRO A 118 -11.92 10.00 6.71
N ARG A 119 -11.24 10.83 7.46
CA ARG A 119 -10.33 10.52 8.58
C ARG A 119 -9.00 9.87 8.21
N VAL A 120 -8.94 9.05 7.19
CA VAL A 120 -7.73 8.28 6.83
C VAL A 120 -7.14 8.70 5.48
N GLY A 121 -7.79 9.61 4.77
CA GLY A 121 -7.28 10.19 3.53
C GLY A 121 -6.65 11.56 3.76
N MET A 122 -5.62 11.88 3.01
CA MET A 122 -4.82 13.10 3.13
C MET A 122 -5.67 14.38 3.13
N ALA A 123 -6.71 14.45 2.30
CA ALA A 123 -7.56 15.64 2.18
C ALA A 123 -8.30 16.01 3.48
N ALA A 124 -8.58 15.02 4.34
CA ALA A 124 -9.25 15.26 5.63
C ALA A 124 -8.39 16.06 6.63
N HIS A 125 -7.08 16.15 6.38
CA HIS A 125 -6.11 16.76 7.31
C HIS A 125 -5.51 18.07 6.81
N LEU A 126 -5.85 18.50 5.59
CA LEU A 126 -5.28 19.72 4.99
C LEU A 126 -5.64 21.00 5.74
N GLU A 127 -6.81 21.07 6.37
CA GLU A 127 -7.21 22.23 7.17
C GLU A 127 -6.37 22.37 8.44
N GLU A 128 -5.97 21.25 9.05
CA GLU A 128 -5.21 21.22 10.29
C GLU A 128 -3.70 21.41 10.05
N PHE A 129 -3.14 20.71 9.06
CA PHE A 129 -1.68 20.64 8.86
C PHE A 129 -1.19 21.41 7.61
N GLY A 130 -2.10 21.89 6.76
CA GLY A 130 -1.76 22.54 5.49
C GLY A 130 -1.45 21.53 4.39
N VAL A 131 -0.89 22.00 3.29
CA VAL A 131 -0.50 21.16 2.15
C VAL A 131 0.87 20.53 2.43
N PRO A 132 0.97 19.19 2.45
CA PRO A 132 2.25 18.51 2.71
C PRO A 132 3.23 18.74 1.57
N LYS A 133 4.52 18.80 1.90
CA LYS A 133 5.60 18.93 0.91
C LYS A 133 6.00 17.56 0.36
N GLY A 134 6.50 17.56 -0.86
CA GLY A 134 7.08 16.37 -1.50
C GLY A 134 6.06 15.36 -2.04
N VAL A 135 4.76 15.59 -1.88
CA VAL A 135 3.73 14.74 -2.48
C VAL A 135 3.68 15.04 -3.98
N GLU A 136 4.11 14.07 -4.79
CA GLU A 136 4.10 14.15 -6.25
C GLU A 136 3.08 13.19 -6.88
N ILE A 137 2.66 12.17 -6.13
CA ILE A 137 1.79 11.08 -6.59
C ILE A 137 0.73 10.82 -5.51
N VAL A 138 -0.49 10.54 -5.93
CA VAL A 138 -1.58 10.08 -5.06
C VAL A 138 -2.33 8.94 -5.76
N GLU A 139 -2.94 8.04 -4.99
CA GLU A 139 -3.88 7.07 -5.51
C GLU A 139 -5.16 7.77 -5.96
N ILE A 140 -5.64 7.46 -7.17
CA ILE A 140 -6.87 8.05 -7.72
C ILE A 140 -8.03 7.06 -7.67
N TYR A 141 -7.75 5.78 -7.95
CA TYR A 141 -8.75 4.73 -7.98
C TYR A 141 -8.50 3.72 -6.87
N ASN A 142 -9.47 3.54 -6.01
CA ASN A 142 -9.44 2.56 -4.93
C ASN A 142 -10.73 1.75 -4.93
N GLY A 143 -10.63 0.41 -4.95
CA GLY A 143 -11.77 -0.49 -5.06
C GLY A 143 -12.72 -0.47 -3.85
N GLY A 144 -12.26 0.02 -2.70
CA GLY A 144 -13.09 0.23 -1.51
C GLY A 144 -13.67 1.64 -1.40
N GLY A 145 -13.34 2.52 -2.35
CA GLY A 145 -13.75 3.92 -2.35
C GLY A 145 -15.20 4.14 -2.77
N ARG A 146 -15.75 5.28 -2.37
CA ARG A 146 -17.02 5.83 -2.88
C ARG A 146 -16.72 6.87 -3.95
N GLU A 147 -17.73 7.24 -4.77
CA GLU A 147 -17.58 8.16 -5.91
C GLU A 147 -16.81 9.48 -5.62
N ASN A 148 -16.66 9.88 -4.36
CA ASN A 148 -16.02 11.13 -3.93
C ASN A 148 -14.79 10.92 -3.03
N GLU A 149 -14.21 9.73 -3.00
CA GLU A 149 -13.04 9.41 -2.16
C GLU A 149 -11.75 9.28 -2.94
#